data_35d98da99f50061cb2e22ba2e0be69d6
#
_entry.id   35d98da99f50061cb2e22ba2e0be69d6
#
_cell.length_a   1.000
_cell.length_b   1.000
_cell.length_c   1.000
_cell.angle_alpha   90.00
_cell.angle_beta   90.00
_cell.angle_gamma   90.00
#
_symmetry.space_group_name_H-M   'P 1'
#
loop_
_entity.id
_entity.type
_entity.pdbx_description
1 polymer ?
#
loop_
_entity_poly.entity_id
_entity_poly.type
_entity_poly.pdbx_seq_one_letter_code
_entity_poly.pdbx_strand_id
1 'polypeptide(L)'
;MIDILEVYRVVSGIDTKVASIASDDAILANGIMNKNEVSVTVVTDTIPDIQEGDFIRVGGIKYKINRASEFADKSSVNHATTYLFEAPEYTLIDKILTNKITQSTRVTLTGKLRDWLELLIWNVNKTDDNPLGVDTGWQLGNIPDTEYMTLSFDGIDCRSLLSELASAYGYEYYVHDHTINYVSRIENERNLTFTQGQGGGLYEVEQSNVDSGDVTTRVYPVGGTKNMAPGEGDEEGRLMLPEKYLENFSETNRAVEKKIVFDDIHPSFTGFVENPTGENYREFICRDIDFNIDELAIGDDARINFLTGDLMGKSFEFKWDNSNKKITLIYQED
;
A
#
# COMPACT_ATOMS: atom_id res chain seq x y z
N MET A 1 10.37 36.59 -6.60
CA MET A 1 9.00 37.03 -6.20
C MET A 1 8.80 36.37 -4.84
N ILE A 2 8.61 37.12 -3.79
CA ILE A 2 8.41 36.55 -2.44
C ILE A 2 7.01 35.95 -2.47
N ASP A 3 6.93 34.62 -2.42
CA ASP A 3 5.66 33.93 -2.30
C ASP A 3 5.17 34.02 -0.85
N ILE A 4 4.02 34.63 -0.64
CA ILE A 4 3.41 34.79 0.67
C ILE A 4 2.48 33.58 0.89
N LEU A 5 2.81 32.75 1.87
CA LEU A 5 1.93 31.69 2.34
C LEU A 5 0.98 32.24 3.39
N GLU A 6 -0.32 32.13 3.14
CA GLU A 6 -1.34 32.52 4.09
C GLU A 6 -1.71 31.32 4.96
N VAL A 7 -1.60 31.49 6.29
CA VAL A 7 -1.92 30.46 7.29
C VAL A 7 -3.30 30.75 7.87
N TYR A 8 -4.11 29.72 7.95
CA TYR A 8 -5.49 29.78 8.42
C TYR A 8 -5.71 28.85 9.61
N ARG A 9 -6.65 29.22 10.45
CA ARG A 9 -7.19 28.43 11.58
C ARG A 9 -8.68 28.34 11.45
N VAL A 10 -9.27 27.18 11.78
CA VAL A 10 -10.72 27.06 11.88
C VAL A 10 -11.17 27.62 13.21
N VAL A 11 -11.89 28.74 13.18
CA VAL A 11 -12.50 29.37 14.37
C VAL A 11 -14.02 29.33 14.21
N SER A 12 -14.70 28.62 15.09
CA SER A 12 -16.16 28.46 15.02
C SER A 12 -16.69 27.99 13.65
N GLY A 13 -15.94 27.08 12.99
CA GLY A 13 -16.26 26.54 11.67
C GLY A 13 -15.91 27.46 10.48
N ILE A 14 -15.23 28.57 10.71
CA ILE A 14 -14.83 29.55 9.67
C ILE A 14 -13.30 29.55 9.55
N ASP A 15 -12.81 29.45 8.31
CA ASP A 15 -11.38 29.58 8.01
C ASP A 15 -10.95 31.04 8.25
N THR A 16 -10.21 31.28 9.33
CA THR A 16 -9.74 32.59 9.74
C THR A 16 -8.24 32.68 9.50
N LYS A 17 -7.79 33.70 8.78
CA LYS A 17 -6.37 33.96 8.57
C LYS A 17 -5.70 34.36 9.89
N VAL A 18 -4.66 33.63 10.28
CA VAL A 18 -3.90 33.88 11.52
C VAL A 18 -2.50 34.42 11.27
N ALA A 19 -1.88 34.09 10.14
CA ALA A 19 -0.56 34.58 9.79
C ALA A 19 -0.36 34.71 8.27
N SER A 20 0.65 35.48 7.89
CA SER A 20 1.21 35.50 6.55
C SER A 20 2.70 35.24 6.69
N ILE A 21 3.21 34.22 6.05
CA ILE A 21 4.60 33.83 6.03
C ILE A 21 5.18 34.25 4.69
N ALA A 22 6.16 35.14 4.70
CA ALA A 22 6.99 35.40 3.54
C ALA A 22 8.20 34.47 3.63
N SER A 23 8.34 33.57 2.70
CA SER A 23 9.47 32.65 2.69
C SER A 23 9.95 32.42 1.27
N ASP A 24 11.24 32.62 1.07
CA ASP A 24 11.92 32.25 -0.17
C ASP A 24 12.30 30.77 -0.18
N ASP A 25 12.14 30.07 0.98
CA ASP A 25 12.62 28.70 1.22
C ASP A 25 11.48 27.70 1.43
N ALA A 26 10.25 28.02 1.00
CA ALA A 26 9.16 27.05 1.08
C ALA A 26 9.36 25.91 0.07
N ILE A 27 9.40 24.69 0.56
CA ILE A 27 9.62 23.48 -0.23
C ILE A 27 8.34 22.63 -0.22
N LEU A 28 7.76 22.43 -1.40
CA LEU A 28 6.73 21.43 -1.61
C LEU A 28 7.40 20.10 -2.01
N ALA A 29 7.36 19.12 -1.13
CA ALA A 29 7.76 17.76 -1.42
C ALA A 29 6.51 16.93 -1.78
N ASN A 30 6.38 16.54 -3.05
CA ASN A 30 5.28 15.72 -3.53
C ASN A 30 5.86 14.55 -4.34
N GLY A 31 5.93 13.38 -3.72
CA GLY A 31 6.42 12.14 -4.30
C GLY A 31 5.32 11.10 -4.42
N ILE A 32 5.39 10.27 -5.46
CA ILE A 32 4.45 9.15 -5.68
C ILE A 32 4.52 8.20 -4.49
N MET A 33 3.38 7.94 -3.83
CA MET A 33 3.23 7.05 -2.65
C MET A 33 4.22 7.35 -1.51
N ASN A 34 4.69 8.59 -1.43
CA ASN A 34 5.71 9.01 -0.50
C ASN A 34 5.29 10.30 0.21
N LYS A 35 6.17 11.30 0.21
CA LYS A 35 5.93 12.59 0.86
C LYS A 35 4.94 13.44 0.07
N ASN A 36 4.05 14.10 0.80
CA ASN A 36 3.18 15.14 0.28
C ASN A 36 3.05 16.19 1.38
N GLU A 37 4.04 17.06 1.46
CA GLU A 37 4.21 18.01 2.56
C GLU A 37 4.80 19.32 2.07
N VAL A 38 4.52 20.40 2.79
CA VAL A 38 5.14 21.72 2.59
C VAL A 38 5.94 22.06 3.83
N SER A 39 7.24 22.22 3.66
CA SER A 39 8.14 22.66 4.72
C SER A 39 8.51 24.12 4.50
N VAL A 40 8.45 24.94 5.55
CA VAL A 40 8.86 26.32 5.49
C VAL A 40 9.58 26.72 6.77
N THR A 41 10.79 27.29 6.62
CA THR A 41 11.57 27.84 7.75
C THR A 41 11.42 29.35 7.80
N VAL A 42 10.92 29.85 8.90
CA VAL A 42 10.71 31.27 9.14
C VAL A 42 11.71 31.75 10.18
N VAL A 43 12.43 32.81 9.85
CA VAL A 43 13.37 33.50 10.77
C VAL A 43 12.82 34.87 11.10
N THR A 44 12.41 35.05 12.35
CA THR A 44 11.77 36.29 12.80
C THR A 44 12.26 36.68 14.19
N ASP A 45 12.09 37.95 14.53
CA ASP A 45 12.29 38.51 15.87
C ASP A 45 11.11 38.20 16.82
N THR A 46 9.96 37.83 16.27
CA THR A 46 8.77 37.46 17.03
C THR A 46 8.20 36.17 16.42
N ILE A 47 8.04 35.12 17.23
CA ILE A 47 7.49 33.87 16.80
C ILE A 47 6.01 34.04 16.41
N PRO A 48 5.61 33.71 15.17
CA PRO A 48 4.21 33.78 14.77
C PRO A 48 3.33 32.85 15.62
N ASP A 49 2.10 33.27 15.91
CA ASP A 49 1.09 32.42 16.57
C ASP A 49 0.53 31.37 15.60
N ILE A 50 1.40 30.43 15.23
CA ILE A 50 1.06 29.29 14.38
C ILE A 50 1.17 28.03 15.22
N GLN A 51 0.11 27.22 15.23
CA GLN A 51 0.01 26.05 16.09
C GLN A 51 -0.51 24.83 15.34
N GLU A 52 -0.49 23.69 15.99
CA GLU A 52 -1.10 22.46 15.51
C GLU A 52 -2.58 22.70 15.14
N GLY A 53 -3.00 22.17 14.00
CA GLY A 53 -4.33 22.36 13.43
C GLY A 53 -4.41 23.53 12.43
N ASP A 54 -3.45 24.46 12.41
CA ASP A 54 -3.40 25.50 11.41
C ASP A 54 -3.02 24.92 10.04
N PHE A 55 -3.42 25.58 8.98
CA PHE A 55 -3.27 25.04 7.63
C PHE A 55 -2.98 26.12 6.58
N ILE A 56 -2.41 25.67 5.48
CA ILE A 56 -2.23 26.44 4.23
C ILE A 56 -2.99 25.75 3.09
N ARG A 57 -3.20 26.47 1.99
CA ARG A 57 -3.75 25.91 0.75
C ARG A 57 -2.75 26.05 -0.38
N VAL A 58 -2.35 24.93 -0.97
CA VAL A 58 -1.45 24.89 -2.12
C VAL A 58 -2.09 24.02 -3.19
N GLY A 59 -2.25 24.56 -4.40
CA GLY A 59 -2.86 23.81 -5.52
C GLY A 59 -4.28 23.31 -5.26
N GLY A 60 -5.04 23.96 -4.35
CA GLY A 60 -6.38 23.54 -3.94
C GLY A 60 -6.41 22.51 -2.82
N ILE A 61 -5.26 21.94 -2.45
CA ILE A 61 -5.14 20.98 -1.34
C ILE A 61 -4.89 21.73 -0.04
N LYS A 62 -5.50 21.26 1.04
CA LYS A 62 -5.35 21.76 2.39
C LYS A 62 -4.23 20.98 3.10
N TYR A 63 -3.10 21.65 3.35
CA TYR A 63 -1.98 21.11 4.11
C TYR A 63 -2.05 21.62 5.55
N LYS A 64 -2.00 20.74 6.52
CA LYS A 64 -2.25 21.02 7.93
C LYS A 64 -1.02 20.70 8.79
N ILE A 65 -0.82 21.46 9.85
CA ILE A 65 0.18 21.13 10.87
C ILE A 65 -0.42 20.06 11.78
N ASN A 66 0.06 18.82 11.67
CA ASN A 66 -0.40 17.69 12.48
C ASN A 66 0.50 17.42 13.69
N ARG A 67 1.69 18.03 13.73
CA ARG A 67 2.71 17.83 14.77
C ARG A 67 3.33 19.13 15.20
N ALA A 68 3.88 19.16 16.41
CA ALA A 68 4.61 20.32 16.90
C ALA A 68 5.75 20.73 15.95
N SER A 69 5.86 22.03 15.70
CA SER A 69 6.87 22.60 14.83
C SER A 69 8.26 22.48 15.47
N GLU A 70 9.28 22.29 14.63
CA GLU A 70 10.66 22.35 15.08
C GLU A 70 11.06 23.81 15.37
N PHE A 71 11.68 24.01 16.50
CA PHE A 71 12.10 25.33 16.96
C PHE A 71 13.59 25.37 17.26
N ALA A 72 14.30 26.36 16.72
CA ALA A 72 15.70 26.60 17.03
C ALA A 72 15.90 28.06 17.40
N ASP A 73 16.30 28.29 18.63
CA ASP A 73 16.60 29.63 19.15
C ASP A 73 18.06 29.98 18.84
N LYS A 74 18.29 30.93 17.90
CA LYS A 74 19.63 31.32 17.49
C LYS A 74 20.16 32.53 18.28
N SER A 75 19.26 33.35 18.86
CA SER A 75 19.56 34.46 19.74
C SER A 75 18.27 35.01 20.35
N SER A 76 18.38 35.96 21.29
CA SER A 76 17.21 36.60 21.91
C SER A 76 16.33 37.43 20.94
N VAL A 77 16.77 37.62 19.70
CA VAL A 77 16.08 38.43 18.68
C VAL A 77 16.02 37.71 17.33
N ASN A 78 16.34 36.43 17.26
CA ASN A 78 16.42 35.70 16.00
C ASN A 78 15.96 34.24 16.23
N HIS A 79 14.68 34.02 16.02
CA HIS A 79 14.02 32.71 16.17
C HIS A 79 13.84 32.08 14.80
N ALA A 80 14.36 30.86 14.62
CA ALA A 80 14.13 30.05 13.44
C ALA A 80 13.12 28.95 13.77
N THR A 81 11.96 28.98 13.13
CA THR A 81 10.93 27.96 13.32
C THR A 81 10.65 27.31 11.97
N THR A 82 10.73 25.98 11.94
CA THR A 82 10.34 25.19 10.76
C THR A 82 8.94 24.64 10.96
N TYR A 83 8.03 25.08 10.10
CA TYR A 83 6.66 24.58 10.05
C TYR A 83 6.56 23.49 8.98
N LEU A 84 6.00 22.36 9.35
CA LEU A 84 5.71 21.26 8.43
C LEU A 84 4.18 21.13 8.28
N PHE A 85 3.71 21.43 7.08
CA PHE A 85 2.32 21.29 6.70
C PHE A 85 2.16 20.01 5.88
N GLU A 86 1.38 19.09 6.37
CA GLU A 86 1.18 17.76 5.80
C GLU A 86 -0.18 17.69 5.08
N ALA A 87 -0.23 16.96 3.96
CA ALA A 87 -1.46 16.71 3.22
C ALA A 87 -2.43 15.80 4.02
N PRO A 88 -3.72 15.73 3.65
CA PRO A 88 -4.74 14.98 4.41
C PRO A 88 -4.39 13.53 4.68
N GLU A 89 -3.69 12.84 3.76
CA GLU A 89 -3.32 11.44 3.92
C GLU A 89 -2.44 11.14 5.14
N TYR A 90 -1.79 12.15 5.72
CA TYR A 90 -1.02 11.96 6.96
C TYR A 90 -1.90 11.71 8.18
N THR A 91 -3.16 12.13 8.16
CA THR A 91 -4.12 11.83 9.23
C THR A 91 -4.50 10.34 9.29
N LEU A 92 -4.26 9.60 8.21
CA LEU A 92 -4.47 8.14 8.17
C LEU A 92 -3.50 7.37 9.06
N ILE A 93 -2.35 7.96 9.42
CA ILE A 93 -1.37 7.35 10.35
C ILE A 93 -1.98 7.19 11.75
N ASP A 94 -2.87 8.09 12.14
CA ASP A 94 -3.48 8.10 13.46
C ASP A 94 -4.57 7.04 13.64
N LYS A 95 -4.89 6.28 12.58
CA LYS A 95 -5.94 5.27 12.57
C LYS A 95 -5.37 3.88 12.29
N ILE A 96 -5.55 2.97 13.24
CA ILE A 96 -5.23 1.55 13.10
C ILE A 96 -6.37 0.83 12.39
N LEU A 97 -6.03 -0.04 11.46
CA LEU A 97 -7.01 -0.90 10.79
C LEU A 97 -7.60 -1.90 11.79
N THR A 98 -8.92 -1.95 11.87
CA THR A 98 -9.64 -2.91 12.71
C THR A 98 -10.68 -3.69 11.91
N ASN A 99 -10.95 -4.90 12.33
CA ASN A 99 -12.04 -5.69 11.78
C ASN A 99 -13.39 -5.05 12.14
N LYS A 100 -14.27 -4.93 11.16
CA LYS A 100 -15.56 -4.25 11.29
C LYS A 100 -16.49 -4.89 12.34
N ILE A 101 -16.38 -6.21 12.54
CA ILE A 101 -17.28 -6.97 13.44
C ILE A 101 -16.62 -7.17 14.81
N THR A 102 -15.39 -7.71 14.82
CA THR A 102 -14.71 -8.12 16.05
C THR A 102 -13.92 -7.00 16.72
N GLN A 103 -13.72 -5.88 16.01
CA GLN A 103 -12.85 -4.75 16.43
C GLN A 103 -11.38 -5.16 16.69
N SER A 104 -10.99 -6.37 16.28
CA SER A 104 -9.60 -6.84 16.39
C SER A 104 -8.68 -6.03 15.49
N THR A 105 -7.48 -5.71 15.95
CA THR A 105 -6.40 -5.10 15.15
C THR A 105 -5.74 -6.10 14.22
N ARG A 106 -5.92 -7.40 14.46
CA ARG A 106 -5.52 -8.45 13.51
C ARG A 106 -6.65 -8.69 12.53
N VAL A 107 -6.39 -8.37 11.28
CA VAL A 107 -7.36 -8.47 10.18
C VAL A 107 -6.81 -9.37 9.11
N THR A 108 -7.54 -10.46 8.84
CA THR A 108 -7.29 -11.34 7.68
C THR A 108 -8.54 -11.28 6.80
N LEU A 109 -8.35 -10.93 5.55
CA LEU A 109 -9.44 -10.81 4.58
C LEU A 109 -8.98 -11.39 3.24
N THR A 110 -9.83 -12.24 2.65
CA THR A 110 -9.74 -12.60 1.24
C THR A 110 -10.66 -11.68 0.46
N GLY A 111 -10.10 -10.78 -0.35
CA GLY A 111 -10.88 -9.77 -1.04
C GLY A 111 -10.14 -9.22 -2.25
N LYS A 112 -10.83 -8.38 -2.99
CA LYS A 112 -10.26 -7.50 -4.01
C LYS A 112 -9.66 -6.26 -3.35
N LEU A 113 -8.86 -5.50 -4.07
CA LEU A 113 -8.34 -4.22 -3.59
C LEU A 113 -9.45 -3.31 -3.04
N ARG A 114 -10.59 -3.25 -3.72
CA ARG A 114 -11.75 -2.45 -3.29
C ARG A 114 -12.27 -2.86 -1.92
N ASP A 115 -12.35 -4.15 -1.62
CA ASP A 115 -12.89 -4.65 -0.34
C ASP A 115 -12.01 -4.19 0.85
N TRP A 116 -10.69 -4.22 0.67
CA TRP A 116 -9.73 -3.70 1.64
C TRP A 116 -9.88 -2.20 1.84
N LEU A 117 -10.02 -1.46 0.74
CA LEU A 117 -10.17 -0.01 0.79
C LEU A 117 -11.51 0.41 1.40
N GLU A 118 -12.59 -0.32 1.17
CA GLU A 118 -13.87 -0.10 1.83
C GLU A 118 -13.80 -0.33 3.35
N LEU A 119 -13.00 -1.33 3.78
CA LEU A 119 -12.71 -1.53 5.20
C LEU A 119 -11.88 -0.37 5.78
N LEU A 120 -10.89 0.13 5.04
CA LEU A 120 -10.11 1.30 5.43
C LEU A 120 -11.03 2.53 5.57
N ILE A 121 -11.85 2.83 4.55
CA ILE A 121 -12.79 3.96 4.56
C ILE A 121 -13.73 3.87 5.75
N TRP A 122 -14.23 2.68 6.08
CA TRP A 122 -15.04 2.48 7.27
C TRP A 122 -14.27 2.83 8.56
N ASN A 123 -13.01 2.39 8.66
CA ASN A 123 -12.17 2.66 9.84
C ASN A 123 -11.89 4.17 10.04
N VAL A 124 -11.61 4.90 8.96
CA VAL A 124 -11.23 6.31 9.06
C VAL A 124 -12.42 7.25 9.22
N ASN A 125 -13.59 6.86 8.70
CA ASN A 125 -14.82 7.67 8.79
C ASN A 125 -15.69 7.36 10.01
N LYS A 126 -15.38 6.31 10.79
CA LYS A 126 -16.20 6.01 11.97
C LYS A 126 -16.11 7.14 13.01
N THR A 127 -17.26 7.62 13.43
CA THR A 127 -17.37 8.79 14.30
C THR A 127 -17.35 8.45 15.79
N ASP A 128 -17.66 7.20 16.14
CA ASP A 128 -17.85 6.77 17.54
C ASP A 128 -16.55 6.88 18.36
N ASP A 129 -15.39 6.77 17.72
CA ASP A 129 -14.05 6.86 18.32
C ASP A 129 -13.39 8.23 18.07
N ASN A 130 -14.14 9.20 17.56
CA ASN A 130 -13.58 10.48 17.14
C ASN A 130 -14.25 11.68 17.85
N PRO A 131 -14.03 11.87 19.16
CA PRO A 131 -14.66 12.95 19.92
C PRO A 131 -14.21 14.36 19.50
N LEU A 132 -13.14 14.48 18.70
CA LEU A 132 -12.56 15.76 18.28
C LEU A 132 -12.87 16.15 16.83
N GLY A 133 -13.73 15.38 16.12
CA GLY A 133 -14.17 15.72 14.77
C GLY A 133 -13.05 15.74 13.72
N VAL A 134 -12.05 14.86 13.86
CA VAL A 134 -10.94 14.78 12.94
C VAL A 134 -11.38 14.21 11.60
N ASP A 135 -10.97 14.87 10.56
CA ASP A 135 -11.06 14.54 9.13
C ASP A 135 -11.85 13.26 8.78
N THR A 136 -13.15 13.38 8.81
CA THR A 136 -14.08 12.43 8.21
C THR A 136 -14.38 12.90 6.77
N GLY A 137 -14.88 12.03 5.94
CA GLY A 137 -15.21 12.36 4.54
C GLY A 137 -14.28 11.72 3.54
N TRP A 138 -13.49 10.76 3.98
CA TRP A 138 -12.70 9.90 3.12
C TRP A 138 -13.58 9.08 2.18
N GLN A 139 -13.19 9.01 0.93
CA GLN A 139 -13.94 8.29 -0.11
C GLN A 139 -13.00 7.62 -1.10
N LEU A 140 -13.54 6.63 -1.80
CA LEU A 140 -12.84 5.97 -2.91
C LEU A 140 -13.16 6.70 -4.22
N GLY A 141 -12.13 6.96 -4.99
CA GLY A 141 -12.22 7.48 -6.35
C GLY A 141 -12.12 6.35 -7.37
N ASN A 142 -11.15 6.45 -8.26
CA ASN A 142 -10.88 5.42 -9.25
C ASN A 142 -10.14 4.24 -8.60
N ILE A 143 -10.78 3.07 -8.54
CA ILE A 143 -10.20 1.83 -8.03
C ILE A 143 -10.34 0.76 -9.11
N PRO A 144 -9.22 0.17 -9.58
CA PRO A 144 -9.25 -0.89 -10.57
C PRO A 144 -9.95 -2.14 -10.04
N ASP A 145 -10.53 -2.92 -10.92
CA ASP A 145 -10.96 -4.27 -10.58
C ASP A 145 -9.74 -5.19 -10.54
N THR A 146 -9.63 -5.98 -9.48
CA THR A 146 -8.47 -6.85 -9.22
C THR A 146 -8.92 -8.28 -8.94
N GLU A 147 -7.99 -9.21 -9.00
CA GLU A 147 -8.21 -10.56 -8.50
C GLU A 147 -8.34 -10.58 -6.97
N TYR A 148 -8.93 -11.65 -6.46
CA TYR A 148 -9.00 -11.90 -5.02
C TYR A 148 -7.64 -12.31 -4.48
N MET A 149 -7.27 -11.73 -3.34
CA MET A 149 -6.04 -12.07 -2.63
C MET A 149 -6.30 -12.16 -1.14
N THR A 150 -5.69 -13.14 -0.48
CA THR A 150 -5.75 -13.26 0.98
C THR A 150 -4.56 -12.54 1.59
N LEU A 151 -4.83 -11.48 2.32
CA LEU A 151 -3.83 -10.72 3.05
C LEU A 151 -4.15 -10.73 4.55
N SER A 152 -3.13 -10.56 5.38
CA SER A 152 -3.26 -10.51 6.83
C SER A 152 -2.36 -9.42 7.39
N PHE A 153 -2.95 -8.54 8.19
CA PHE A 153 -2.23 -7.45 8.86
C PHE A 153 -2.53 -7.47 10.35
N ASP A 154 -1.58 -7.05 11.16
CA ASP A 154 -1.74 -6.91 12.61
C ASP A 154 -1.22 -5.56 13.08
N GLY A 155 -2.10 -4.72 13.59
CA GLY A 155 -1.76 -3.39 14.09
C GLY A 155 -1.27 -2.40 13.05
N ILE A 156 -1.60 -2.60 11.78
CA ILE A 156 -1.20 -1.67 10.70
C ILE A 156 -2.02 -0.38 10.76
N ASP A 157 -1.36 0.77 10.58
CA ASP A 157 -2.06 2.02 10.38
C ASP A 157 -2.64 2.14 8.96
N CYS A 158 -3.68 2.96 8.80
CA CYS A 158 -4.39 3.07 7.53
C CYS A 158 -3.56 3.67 6.40
N ARG A 159 -2.53 4.50 6.69
CA ARG A 159 -1.65 5.02 5.65
C ARG A 159 -0.67 3.96 5.16
N SER A 160 -0.04 3.24 6.08
CA SER A 160 0.84 2.12 5.74
C SER A 160 0.10 1.05 4.95
N LEU A 161 -1.17 0.79 5.29
CA LEU A 161 -2.02 -0.13 4.54
C LEU A 161 -2.15 0.26 3.06
N LEU A 162 -2.24 1.55 2.71
CA LEU A 162 -2.29 1.96 1.29
C LEU A 162 -1.04 1.48 0.53
N SER A 163 0.14 1.59 1.12
CA SER A 163 1.40 1.18 0.48
C SER A 163 1.51 -0.35 0.37
N GLU A 164 1.08 -1.07 1.40
CA GLU A 164 1.07 -2.54 1.39
C GLU A 164 0.09 -3.10 0.35
N LEU A 165 -1.11 -2.50 0.24
CA LEU A 165 -2.07 -2.87 -0.80
C LEU A 165 -1.56 -2.54 -2.21
N ALA A 166 -0.89 -1.40 -2.39
CA ALA A 166 -0.28 -1.02 -3.66
C ALA A 166 0.77 -2.06 -4.09
N SER A 167 1.63 -2.48 -3.17
CA SER A 167 2.64 -3.52 -3.40
C SER A 167 2.00 -4.87 -3.70
N ALA A 168 1.03 -5.30 -2.89
CA ALA A 168 0.40 -6.62 -3.04
C ALA A 168 -0.35 -6.78 -4.35
N TYR A 169 -1.12 -5.77 -4.76
CA TYR A 169 -1.92 -5.81 -5.99
C TYR A 169 -1.20 -5.29 -7.24
N GLY A 170 0.03 -4.74 -7.10
CA GLY A 170 0.81 -4.24 -8.23
C GLY A 170 0.30 -2.94 -8.82
N TYR A 171 -0.23 -2.04 -8.00
CA TYR A 171 -0.76 -0.74 -8.40
C TYR A 171 -0.03 0.39 -7.68
N GLU A 172 -0.17 1.61 -8.21
CA GLU A 172 0.24 2.84 -7.54
C GLU A 172 -0.99 3.59 -7.03
N TYR A 173 -0.87 4.27 -5.88
CA TYR A 173 -1.94 5.10 -5.35
C TYR A 173 -1.55 6.56 -5.28
N TYR A 174 -2.55 7.42 -5.37
CA TYR A 174 -2.46 8.82 -5.04
C TYR A 174 -3.71 9.28 -4.30
N VAL A 175 -3.53 10.27 -3.45
CA VAL A 175 -4.61 10.89 -2.69
C VAL A 175 -4.80 12.31 -3.21
N HIS A 176 -6.04 12.67 -3.50
CA HIS A 176 -6.42 14.03 -3.83
C HIS A 176 -7.47 14.50 -2.83
N ASP A 177 -7.06 15.42 -1.97
CA ASP A 177 -7.83 15.82 -0.78
C ASP A 177 -8.16 14.56 0.06
N HIS A 178 -9.43 14.19 0.21
CA HIS A 178 -9.86 12.99 0.95
C HIS A 178 -10.27 11.82 0.02
N THR A 179 -9.86 11.85 -1.23
CA THR A 179 -10.20 10.82 -2.23
C THR A 179 -9.00 9.96 -2.55
N ILE A 180 -9.11 8.66 -2.28
CA ILE A 180 -8.08 7.66 -2.54
C ILE A 180 -8.31 7.07 -3.92
N ASN A 181 -7.27 7.07 -4.75
CA ASN A 181 -7.28 6.52 -6.10
C ASN A 181 -6.15 5.51 -6.26
N TYR A 182 -6.41 4.44 -7.03
CA TYR A 182 -5.40 3.48 -7.46
C TYR A 182 -5.39 3.38 -8.98
N VAL A 183 -4.21 3.30 -9.55
CA VAL A 183 -3.96 3.22 -11.00
C VAL A 183 -2.83 2.24 -11.27
N SER A 184 -2.78 1.67 -12.46
CA SER A 184 -1.69 0.77 -12.84
C SER A 184 -0.31 1.45 -12.73
N ARG A 185 -0.26 2.73 -13.08
CA ARG A 185 0.91 3.57 -12.96
C ARG A 185 0.53 5.05 -12.99
N ILE A 186 1.16 5.85 -12.14
CA ILE A 186 1.02 7.30 -12.18
C ILE A 186 2.02 7.82 -13.21
N GLU A 187 1.59 7.87 -14.47
CA GLU A 187 2.42 8.36 -15.56
C GLU A 187 2.02 9.78 -15.93
N ASN A 188 3.03 10.60 -16.12
CA ASN A 188 2.89 11.89 -16.75
C ASN A 188 4.01 12.02 -17.79
N GLU A 189 3.84 11.31 -18.91
CA GLU A 189 4.80 11.40 -20.01
C GLU A 189 4.81 12.82 -20.55
N ARG A 190 5.88 13.54 -20.22
CA ARG A 190 6.19 14.83 -20.81
C ARG A 190 7.50 14.69 -21.56
N ASN A 191 7.49 14.98 -22.85
CA ASN A 191 8.70 15.13 -23.64
C ASN A 191 9.41 16.44 -23.26
N LEU A 192 10.11 16.42 -22.13
CA LEU A 192 10.91 17.55 -21.67
C LEU A 192 12.32 17.41 -22.23
N THR A 193 12.78 18.47 -22.90
CA THR A 193 14.16 18.56 -23.37
C THR A 193 14.90 19.52 -22.45
N PHE A 194 15.95 19.03 -21.78
CA PHE A 194 16.83 19.84 -20.97
C PHE A 194 18.12 20.10 -21.75
N THR A 195 18.54 21.35 -21.82
CA THR A 195 19.84 21.75 -22.39
C THR A 195 20.71 22.36 -21.32
N GLN A 196 22.02 22.09 -21.40
CA GLN A 196 22.97 22.63 -20.44
C GLN A 196 23.12 24.14 -20.61
N GLY A 197 23.10 24.89 -19.50
CA GLY A 197 23.30 26.32 -19.45
C GLY A 197 22.11 27.09 -18.92
N GLN A 198 22.30 28.42 -18.75
CA GLN A 198 21.27 29.29 -18.20
C GLN A 198 20.01 29.31 -19.06
N GLY A 199 18.87 29.00 -18.49
CA GLY A 199 17.58 28.94 -19.18
C GLY A 199 17.29 27.59 -19.85
N GLY A 200 18.23 26.65 -19.87
CA GLY A 200 18.06 25.32 -20.48
C GLY A 200 17.54 24.24 -19.52
N GLY A 201 17.40 24.56 -18.25
CA GLY A 201 16.87 23.65 -17.22
C GLY A 201 17.87 22.63 -16.68
N LEU A 202 19.08 22.55 -17.24
CA LEU A 202 20.12 21.63 -16.81
C LEU A 202 21.38 22.42 -16.41
N TYR A 203 21.67 22.50 -15.12
CA TYR A 203 22.80 23.24 -14.58
C TYR A 203 24.03 22.36 -14.40
N GLU A 204 23.83 21.13 -13.92
CA GLU A 204 24.90 20.19 -13.61
C GLU A 204 24.46 18.75 -13.93
N VAL A 205 25.37 17.93 -14.43
CA VAL A 205 25.19 16.49 -14.63
C VAL A 205 26.34 15.82 -13.90
N GLU A 206 26.03 15.08 -12.87
CA GLU A 206 26.96 14.18 -12.22
C GLU A 206 26.63 12.73 -12.60
N GLN A 207 27.64 11.98 -12.98
CA GLN A 207 27.56 10.56 -13.15
C GLN A 207 28.25 9.88 -11.97
N SER A 208 27.48 9.31 -11.07
CA SER A 208 28.02 8.46 -10.02
C SER A 208 28.30 7.05 -10.56
N ASN A 209 29.25 6.35 -9.95
CA ASN A 209 29.45 4.93 -10.24
C ASN A 209 28.21 4.15 -9.80
N VAL A 210 27.63 3.40 -10.72
CA VAL A 210 26.59 2.41 -10.37
C VAL A 210 27.29 1.31 -9.58
N ASP A 211 26.79 1.00 -8.39
CA ASP A 211 27.27 -0.17 -7.66
C ASP A 211 26.99 -1.42 -8.51
N SER A 212 28.04 -2.15 -8.84
CA SER A 212 27.91 -3.34 -9.68
C SER A 212 27.04 -4.45 -9.04
N GLY A 213 26.73 -4.32 -7.75
CA GLY A 213 25.79 -5.19 -7.03
C GLY A 213 24.31 -4.95 -7.37
N ASP A 214 23.97 -3.76 -7.88
CA ASP A 214 22.59 -3.40 -8.21
C ASP A 214 22.19 -3.82 -9.64
N VAL A 215 23.15 -4.13 -10.49
CA VAL A 215 22.88 -4.58 -11.85
C VAL A 215 22.88 -6.10 -11.90
N THR A 216 21.72 -6.69 -12.09
CA THR A 216 21.55 -8.13 -12.27
C THR A 216 21.14 -8.41 -13.71
N THR A 217 21.91 -9.26 -14.41
CA THR A 217 21.65 -9.62 -15.81
C THR A 217 21.21 -11.08 -15.99
N ARG A 218 21.40 -11.91 -14.94
CA ARG A 218 20.89 -13.27 -14.90
C ARG A 218 20.27 -13.56 -13.54
N VAL A 219 19.01 -13.99 -13.55
CA VAL A 219 18.25 -14.29 -12.35
C VAL A 219 17.89 -15.76 -12.30
N TYR A 220 18.12 -16.39 -11.14
CA TYR A 220 17.60 -17.71 -10.79
C TYR A 220 16.36 -17.51 -9.90
N PRO A 221 15.16 -17.40 -10.48
CA PRO A 221 13.94 -17.21 -9.69
C PRO A 221 13.50 -18.54 -9.12
N VAL A 222 13.14 -18.56 -7.85
CA VAL A 222 12.52 -19.70 -7.16
C VAL A 222 11.28 -19.25 -6.41
N GLY A 223 10.26 -20.09 -6.40
CA GLY A 223 9.03 -19.83 -5.66
C GLY A 223 9.06 -20.35 -4.23
N GLY A 224 7.89 -20.42 -3.60
CA GLY A 224 7.69 -21.02 -2.29
C GLY A 224 7.72 -22.55 -2.33
N THR A 225 7.70 -23.14 -1.15
CA THR A 225 7.67 -24.61 -0.94
C THR A 225 6.24 -25.13 -0.75
N LYS A 226 5.27 -24.24 -0.61
CA LYS A 226 3.88 -24.60 -0.33
C LYS A 226 3.25 -25.30 -1.53
N ASN A 227 2.48 -26.35 -1.27
CA ASN A 227 1.79 -27.14 -2.29
C ASN A 227 2.72 -27.83 -3.31
N MET A 228 3.98 -28.05 -2.96
CA MET A 228 4.95 -28.77 -3.81
C MET A 228 4.88 -30.27 -3.54
N ALA A 229 4.92 -31.10 -4.61
CA ALA A 229 4.95 -32.55 -4.47
C ALA A 229 6.34 -33.02 -3.98
N PRO A 230 6.44 -34.13 -3.20
CA PRO A 230 7.74 -34.68 -2.80
C PRO A 230 8.63 -35.01 -4.01
N GLY A 231 9.81 -34.42 -4.03
CA GLY A 231 10.77 -34.61 -5.09
C GLY A 231 10.59 -33.70 -6.30
N GLU A 232 9.64 -32.78 -6.26
CA GLU A 232 9.52 -31.67 -7.21
C GLU A 232 10.22 -30.41 -6.69
N GLY A 233 10.61 -29.53 -7.60
CA GLY A 233 11.31 -28.30 -7.27
C GLY A 233 12.83 -28.45 -7.14
N ASP A 234 13.44 -27.49 -6.43
CA ASP A 234 14.87 -27.55 -6.10
C ASP A 234 15.15 -28.48 -4.90
N GLU A 235 16.40 -28.56 -4.44
CA GLU A 235 16.80 -29.36 -3.28
C GLU A 235 16.08 -28.97 -1.98
N GLU A 236 15.56 -27.75 -1.90
CA GLU A 236 14.77 -27.23 -0.79
C GLU A 236 13.25 -27.45 -1.00
N GLY A 237 12.85 -28.05 -2.13
CA GLY A 237 11.43 -28.24 -2.50
C GLY A 237 10.75 -26.95 -2.97
N ARG A 238 11.50 -25.98 -3.47
CA ARG A 238 10.96 -24.72 -3.99
C ARG A 238 10.50 -24.85 -5.43
N LEU A 239 9.40 -24.19 -5.76
CA LEU A 239 8.95 -24.10 -7.15
C LEU A 239 10.03 -23.49 -8.04
N MET A 240 10.30 -24.13 -9.17
CA MET A 240 11.26 -23.67 -10.15
C MET A 240 10.60 -23.40 -11.51
N LEU A 241 11.19 -22.50 -12.28
CA LEU A 241 10.83 -22.37 -13.69
C LEU A 241 11.32 -23.59 -14.48
N PRO A 242 10.66 -23.95 -15.60
CA PRO A 242 11.19 -24.90 -16.57
C PRO A 242 12.57 -24.49 -17.11
N GLU A 243 12.75 -23.17 -17.34
CA GLU A 243 14.03 -22.57 -17.67
C GLU A 243 14.88 -22.42 -16.42
N LYS A 244 16.13 -22.81 -16.49
CA LYS A 244 17.06 -22.76 -15.37
C LYS A 244 17.26 -21.35 -14.80
N TYR A 245 17.23 -20.35 -15.65
CA TYR A 245 17.42 -18.93 -15.31
C TYR A 245 16.77 -18.03 -16.37
N LEU A 246 16.55 -16.79 -16.01
CA LEU A 246 16.16 -15.71 -16.93
C LEU A 246 17.36 -14.78 -17.11
N GLU A 247 17.62 -14.32 -18.33
CA GLU A 247 18.73 -13.40 -18.60
C GLU A 247 18.36 -12.27 -19.57
N ASN A 248 18.95 -11.10 -19.30
CA ASN A 248 18.86 -9.94 -20.17
C ASN A 248 20.23 -9.26 -20.25
N PHE A 249 20.86 -9.37 -21.41
CA PHE A 249 22.20 -8.79 -21.68
C PHE A 249 22.13 -7.50 -22.49
N SER A 250 20.98 -6.83 -22.60
CA SER A 250 20.82 -5.67 -23.47
C SER A 250 21.79 -4.51 -23.16
N GLU A 251 22.28 -4.43 -21.91
CA GLU A 251 23.11 -3.31 -21.47
C GLU A 251 24.54 -3.69 -21.02
N THR A 252 24.81 -4.96 -20.80
CA THR A 252 26.13 -5.41 -20.34
C THR A 252 26.53 -6.71 -20.99
N ASN A 253 27.84 -6.87 -21.29
CA ASN A 253 28.39 -8.13 -21.80
C ASN A 253 28.82 -9.08 -20.66
N ARG A 254 28.42 -8.83 -19.43
CA ARG A 254 28.84 -9.61 -18.26
C ARG A 254 27.62 -10.20 -17.57
N ALA A 255 27.63 -11.51 -17.30
CA ALA A 255 26.63 -12.14 -16.46
C ALA A 255 26.88 -11.75 -15.00
N VAL A 256 25.90 -11.02 -14.41
CA VAL A 256 25.81 -10.78 -12.98
C VAL A 256 24.63 -11.58 -12.49
N GLU A 257 24.89 -12.60 -11.68
CA GLU A 257 23.94 -13.62 -11.30
C GLU A 257 23.36 -13.34 -9.91
N LYS A 258 22.03 -13.57 -9.75
CA LYS A 258 21.35 -13.43 -8.47
C LYS A 258 20.23 -14.47 -8.34
N LYS A 259 20.12 -15.13 -7.18
CA LYS A 259 18.94 -15.91 -6.80
C LYS A 259 17.91 -14.95 -6.20
N ILE A 260 16.66 -15.01 -6.67
CA ILE A 260 15.54 -14.25 -6.12
C ILE A 260 14.47 -15.25 -5.69
N VAL A 261 14.00 -15.11 -4.47
CA VAL A 261 13.00 -15.98 -3.85
C VAL A 261 11.66 -15.25 -3.79
N PHE A 262 10.62 -15.91 -4.30
CA PHE A 262 9.23 -15.47 -4.31
C PHE A 262 8.41 -16.46 -3.48
N ASP A 263 8.44 -16.35 -2.16
CA ASP A 263 7.80 -17.33 -1.25
C ASP A 263 6.27 -17.38 -1.40
N ASP A 264 5.66 -16.33 -1.92
CA ASP A 264 4.24 -16.21 -2.21
C ASP A 264 3.81 -16.89 -3.52
N ILE A 265 4.76 -17.19 -4.41
CA ILE A 265 4.48 -17.90 -5.66
C ILE A 265 4.61 -19.40 -5.41
N HIS A 266 3.49 -20.09 -5.42
CA HIS A 266 3.40 -21.54 -5.23
C HIS A 266 2.23 -22.12 -6.06
N PRO A 267 2.19 -23.43 -6.33
CA PRO A 267 1.07 -24.03 -7.03
C PRO A 267 -0.25 -23.77 -6.31
N SER A 268 -1.23 -23.24 -7.02
CA SER A 268 -2.57 -22.98 -6.52
C SER A 268 -3.58 -23.15 -7.64
N PHE A 269 -4.81 -23.49 -7.28
CA PHE A 269 -5.92 -23.61 -8.22
C PHE A 269 -7.10 -22.78 -7.71
N THR A 270 -7.72 -22.02 -8.60
CA THR A 270 -8.95 -21.28 -8.31
C THR A 270 -10.06 -21.80 -9.19
N GLY A 271 -11.18 -22.16 -8.59
CA GLY A 271 -12.34 -22.72 -9.29
C GLY A 271 -13.64 -22.40 -8.57
N PHE A 272 -14.74 -22.82 -9.16
CA PHE A 272 -16.08 -22.65 -8.59
C PHE A 272 -16.52 -23.89 -7.84
N VAL A 273 -17.12 -23.68 -6.66
CA VAL A 273 -17.71 -24.75 -5.87
C VAL A 273 -19.23 -24.58 -5.83
N GLU A 274 -19.93 -25.70 -5.96
CA GLU A 274 -21.38 -25.79 -5.85
C GLU A 274 -21.74 -26.54 -4.58
N ASN A 275 -22.73 -26.05 -3.83
CA ASN A 275 -23.35 -26.82 -2.76
C ASN A 275 -24.57 -27.56 -3.33
N PRO A 276 -24.48 -28.89 -3.58
CA PRO A 276 -25.49 -29.60 -4.34
C PRO A 276 -26.81 -29.78 -3.60
N THR A 277 -26.82 -29.71 -2.27
CA THR A 277 -28.01 -29.95 -1.47
C THR A 277 -28.60 -28.73 -0.79
N GLY A 278 -27.81 -27.64 -0.69
CA GLY A 278 -28.19 -26.43 0.06
C GLY A 278 -28.33 -26.63 1.57
N GLU A 279 -28.28 -27.88 2.05
CA GLU A 279 -28.50 -28.26 3.45
C GLU A 279 -27.20 -28.64 4.20
N ASN A 280 -26.19 -29.13 3.46
CA ASN A 280 -24.92 -29.54 4.05
C ASN A 280 -23.83 -28.55 3.72
N TYR A 281 -23.57 -27.62 4.63
CA TYR A 281 -22.53 -26.59 4.50
C TYR A 281 -21.08 -27.11 4.57
N ARG A 282 -20.90 -28.43 4.64
CA ARG A 282 -19.59 -29.09 4.68
C ARG A 282 -19.18 -29.72 3.37
N GLU A 283 -20.10 -29.90 2.43
CA GLU A 283 -19.85 -30.62 1.18
C GLU A 283 -20.04 -29.70 -0.02
N PHE A 284 -19.05 -29.68 -0.89
CA PHE A 284 -19.05 -28.91 -2.11
C PHE A 284 -18.57 -29.74 -3.28
N ILE A 285 -19.09 -29.49 -4.47
CA ILE A 285 -18.60 -30.09 -5.72
C ILE A 285 -17.81 -29.01 -6.46
N CYS A 286 -16.60 -29.34 -6.90
CA CYS A 286 -15.77 -28.51 -7.76
C CYS A 286 -15.50 -29.25 -9.06
N ARG A 287 -16.25 -28.92 -10.12
CA ARG A 287 -16.16 -29.59 -11.42
C ARG A 287 -14.98 -29.12 -12.27
N ASP A 288 -14.45 -27.95 -11.93
CA ASP A 288 -13.36 -27.32 -12.66
C ASP A 288 -12.02 -28.01 -12.45
N ILE A 289 -11.89 -28.82 -11.40
CA ILE A 289 -10.66 -29.56 -11.09
C ILE A 289 -10.56 -30.80 -11.99
N ASP A 290 -9.60 -30.80 -12.90
CA ASP A 290 -9.32 -31.88 -13.86
C ASP A 290 -8.21 -32.85 -13.40
N PHE A 291 -7.53 -32.55 -12.31
CA PHE A 291 -6.47 -33.35 -11.70
C PHE A 291 -6.93 -33.99 -10.38
N ASN A 292 -6.12 -34.92 -9.87
CA ASN A 292 -6.37 -35.53 -8.55
C ASN A 292 -5.57 -34.81 -7.47
N ILE A 293 -6.27 -34.14 -6.56
CA ILE A 293 -5.63 -33.38 -5.48
C ILE A 293 -4.82 -34.29 -4.55
N ASP A 294 -5.30 -35.53 -4.29
CA ASP A 294 -4.60 -36.50 -3.40
C ASP A 294 -3.24 -36.94 -3.95
N GLU A 295 -3.03 -36.83 -5.27
CA GLU A 295 -1.74 -37.13 -5.89
C GLU A 295 -0.73 -35.97 -5.79
N LEU A 296 -1.25 -34.75 -5.64
CA LEU A 296 -0.46 -33.52 -5.58
C LEU A 296 -0.33 -32.99 -4.15
N ALA A 297 -1.34 -33.23 -3.32
CA ALA A 297 -1.33 -32.77 -1.94
C ALA A 297 -0.47 -33.66 -1.07
N ILE A 298 0.45 -33.04 -0.35
CA ILE A 298 1.36 -33.71 0.55
C ILE A 298 0.92 -33.45 1.97
N GLY A 299 0.46 -34.51 2.63
CA GLY A 299 0.06 -34.47 4.04
C GLY A 299 -1.26 -33.74 4.28
N ASP A 300 -1.52 -33.47 5.56
CA ASP A 300 -2.80 -32.89 6.04
C ASP A 300 -2.89 -31.36 5.85
N ASP A 301 -2.00 -30.76 5.05
CA ASP A 301 -1.90 -29.31 4.93
C ASP A 301 -2.70 -28.69 3.76
N ALA A 302 -3.42 -29.52 2.98
CA ALA A 302 -4.24 -29.01 1.89
C ALA A 302 -5.41 -28.18 2.44
N ARG A 303 -5.49 -26.90 2.03
CA ARG A 303 -6.51 -25.97 2.49
C ARG A 303 -7.30 -25.38 1.34
N ILE A 304 -8.59 -25.25 1.56
CA ILE A 304 -9.49 -24.48 0.70
C ILE A 304 -9.75 -23.11 1.31
N ASN A 305 -9.57 -22.06 0.51
CA ASN A 305 -9.89 -20.67 0.88
C ASN A 305 -11.12 -20.23 0.10
N PHE A 306 -12.17 -19.83 0.79
CA PHE A 306 -13.37 -19.31 0.14
C PHE A 306 -13.19 -17.83 -0.19
N LEU A 307 -13.25 -17.50 -1.48
CA LEU A 307 -13.04 -16.14 -1.99
C LEU A 307 -14.34 -15.33 -2.03
N THR A 308 -15.49 -15.99 -2.11
CA THR A 308 -16.82 -15.38 -2.23
C THR A 308 -17.88 -16.18 -1.47
N GLY A 309 -19.10 -15.65 -1.36
CA GLY A 309 -20.24 -16.31 -0.69
C GLY A 309 -20.19 -16.22 0.83
N ASP A 310 -21.04 -17.01 1.50
CA ASP A 310 -21.22 -16.97 2.96
C ASP A 310 -19.97 -17.39 3.76
N LEU A 311 -19.07 -18.13 3.13
CA LEU A 311 -17.81 -18.57 3.71
C LEU A 311 -16.62 -17.68 3.32
N MET A 312 -16.85 -16.57 2.66
CA MET A 312 -15.79 -15.66 2.22
C MET A 312 -14.80 -15.33 3.35
N GLY A 313 -13.50 -15.43 3.03
CA GLY A 313 -12.40 -15.17 3.97
C GLY A 313 -12.09 -16.30 4.95
N LYS A 314 -12.82 -17.41 4.88
CA LYS A 314 -12.55 -18.58 5.72
C LYS A 314 -11.70 -19.60 4.99
N SER A 315 -10.82 -20.26 5.75
CA SER A 315 -9.91 -21.32 5.29
C SER A 315 -10.18 -22.61 6.07
N PHE A 316 -10.31 -23.72 5.35
CA PHE A 316 -10.58 -25.01 5.95
C PHE A 316 -9.62 -26.07 5.41
N GLU A 317 -9.31 -27.05 6.23
CA GLU A 317 -8.81 -28.35 5.78
C GLU A 317 -9.96 -29.11 5.12
N PHE A 318 -9.65 -29.98 4.18
CA PHE A 318 -10.68 -30.71 3.46
C PHE A 318 -10.24 -32.12 3.07
N LYS A 319 -11.20 -32.97 2.78
CA LYS A 319 -11.02 -34.26 2.11
C LYS A 319 -11.48 -34.15 0.69
N TRP A 320 -10.74 -34.74 -0.23
CA TRP A 320 -11.05 -34.81 -1.64
C TRP A 320 -11.59 -36.16 -2.05
N ASP A 321 -12.64 -36.21 -2.85
CA ASP A 321 -13.13 -37.36 -3.56
C ASP A 321 -13.05 -37.13 -5.05
N ASN A 322 -12.00 -37.64 -5.66
CA ASN A 322 -11.72 -37.39 -7.08
C ASN A 322 -12.80 -37.97 -8.01
N SER A 323 -13.47 -39.06 -7.61
CA SER A 323 -14.52 -39.72 -8.42
C SER A 323 -15.76 -38.85 -8.54
N ASN A 324 -16.12 -38.15 -7.48
CA ASN A 324 -17.31 -37.30 -7.42
C ASN A 324 -16.95 -35.81 -7.52
N LYS A 325 -15.67 -35.47 -7.65
CA LYS A 325 -15.16 -34.05 -7.62
C LYS A 325 -15.66 -33.32 -6.38
N LYS A 326 -15.67 -34.02 -5.24
CA LYS A 326 -16.28 -33.54 -4.01
C LYS A 326 -15.23 -33.14 -2.97
N ILE A 327 -15.44 -31.98 -2.40
CA ILE A 327 -14.70 -31.44 -1.26
C ILE A 327 -15.57 -31.61 -0.02
N THR A 328 -15.02 -32.18 1.05
CA THR A 328 -15.65 -32.23 2.37
C THR A 328 -14.80 -31.47 3.37
N LEU A 329 -15.34 -30.38 3.94
CA LEU A 329 -14.63 -29.56 4.90
C LEU A 329 -14.41 -30.28 6.22
N ILE A 330 -13.22 -30.17 6.77
CA ILE A 330 -12.85 -30.62 8.11
C ILE A 330 -12.93 -29.41 9.04
N TYR A 331 -13.86 -29.48 10.00
CA TYR A 331 -13.92 -28.49 11.09
C TYR A 331 -13.08 -29.02 12.24
N GLN A 332 -12.10 -28.26 12.68
CA GLN A 332 -11.49 -28.49 13.99
C GLN A 332 -12.56 -28.09 15.01
N GLU A 333 -12.96 -29.02 15.87
CA GLU A 333 -13.73 -28.68 17.05
C GLU A 333 -12.79 -27.93 18.00
N ASP A 334 -13.14 -26.66 18.34
CA ASP A 334 -12.44 -25.83 19.34
C ASP A 334 -12.52 -26.47 20.74
#